data_d24bab141523e09187e4ef0638a04ef0
#
_entry.id   d24bab141523e09187e4ef0638a04ef0
#
_cell.length_a   1.000
_cell.length_b   1.000
_cell.length_c   1.000
_cell.angle_alpha   90.00
_cell.angle_beta   90.00
_cell.angle_gamma   90.00
#
_symmetry.space_group_name_H-M   'P 1'
#
loop_
_entity.id
_entity.type
_entity.pdbx_description
1 polymer ?
#
loop_
_entity_poly.entity_id
_entity_poly.type
_entity_poly.pdbx_seq_one_letter_code
_entity_poly.pdbx_strand_id
1 'polypeptide(L)'
;MTTVTVEFFGIPRARAGVPELTVAADTAGEALAAVARAVPALGGLLTADGRLSPEYLLSLDGGRFDVPLGDPLPPAARLVLLSADAGG
;
A
#
# COMPACT_ATOMS: atom_id res chain seq x y z
N MET A 1 1.33 -16.27 10.34
CA MET A 1 0.76 -15.06 9.78
C MET A 1 1.86 -14.14 9.30
N THR A 2 1.82 -13.71 8.06
CA THR A 2 2.88 -12.89 7.47
C THR A 2 2.66 -11.42 7.80
N THR A 3 3.73 -10.72 8.13
CA THR A 3 3.67 -9.28 8.32
C THR A 3 4.33 -8.58 7.13
N VAL A 4 3.78 -7.42 6.79
CA VAL A 4 4.22 -6.62 5.65
C VAL A 4 4.38 -5.19 6.15
N THR A 5 5.47 -4.55 5.79
CA THR A 5 5.65 -3.12 6.08
C THR A 5 5.24 -2.32 4.85
N VAL A 6 4.36 -1.35 5.06
CA VAL A 6 3.93 -0.42 4.01
C VAL A 6 4.52 0.94 4.32
N GLU A 7 5.43 1.39 3.48
CA GLU A 7 6.01 2.73 3.58
C GLU A 7 5.18 3.73 2.81
N PHE A 8 5.08 4.93 3.32
CA PHE A 8 4.31 6.01 2.68
C PHE A 8 5.23 7.13 2.23
N PHE A 9 4.99 7.62 1.02
CA PHE A 9 5.70 8.78 0.50
C PHE A 9 4.70 9.77 -0.09
N GLY A 10 5.05 11.05 -0.06
CA GLY A 10 4.21 12.09 -0.63
C GLY A 10 2.85 12.20 0.03
N ILE A 11 1.78 12.24 -0.76
CA ILE A 11 0.42 12.41 -0.25
C ILE A 11 0.00 11.31 0.72
N PRO A 12 0.24 10.02 0.43
CA PRO A 12 -0.08 8.99 1.42
C PRO A 12 0.60 9.21 2.77
N ARG A 13 1.84 9.65 2.78
CA ARG A 13 2.54 9.93 4.04
C ARG A 13 1.89 11.08 4.78
N ALA A 14 1.52 12.13 4.07
CA ALA A 14 0.85 13.28 4.69
C ALA A 14 -0.49 12.88 5.30
N ARG A 15 -1.23 12.02 4.62
CA ARG A 15 -2.53 11.54 5.11
C ARG A 15 -2.39 10.57 6.27
N ALA A 16 -1.38 9.70 6.24
CA ALA A 16 -1.17 8.71 7.30
C ALA A 16 -0.64 9.34 8.57
N GLY A 17 0.16 10.39 8.46
CA GLY A 17 0.79 11.03 9.61
C GLY A 17 1.97 10.24 10.17
N VAL A 18 2.32 9.11 9.55
CA VAL A 18 3.47 8.29 9.93
C VAL A 18 4.20 7.84 8.66
N PRO A 19 5.51 7.53 8.74
CA PRO A 19 6.25 7.13 7.55
C PRO A 19 5.96 5.72 7.08
N GLU A 20 5.47 4.85 7.96
CA GLU A 20 5.18 3.46 7.58
C GLU A 20 4.25 2.81 8.59
N LEU A 21 3.62 1.71 8.19
CA LEU A 21 2.84 0.84 9.06
C LEU A 21 3.23 -0.60 8.77
N THR A 22 3.24 -1.43 9.82
CA THR A 22 3.39 -2.87 9.67
C THR A 22 2.02 -3.51 9.89
N VAL A 23 1.59 -4.33 8.94
CA VAL A 23 0.27 -4.96 8.98
C VAL A 23 0.40 -6.46 8.75
N ALA A 24 -0.57 -7.23 9.23
CA ALA A 24 -0.65 -8.66 8.97
C ALA A 24 -1.36 -8.85 7.63
N ALA A 25 -0.69 -9.47 6.67
CA ALA A 25 -1.24 -9.67 5.35
C ALA A 25 -0.42 -10.71 4.59
N ASP A 26 -1.08 -11.47 3.73
CA ASP A 26 -0.40 -12.43 2.86
C ASP A 26 -0.28 -11.91 1.43
N THR A 27 -1.10 -10.93 1.05
CA THR A 27 -1.10 -10.34 -0.28
C THR A 27 -1.05 -8.82 -0.18
N ALA A 28 -0.67 -8.17 -1.28
CA ALA A 28 -0.68 -6.71 -1.33
C ALA A 28 -2.08 -6.15 -1.11
N GLY A 29 -3.10 -6.80 -1.69
CA GLY A 29 -4.49 -6.37 -1.50
C GLY A 29 -4.91 -6.39 -0.04
N GLU A 30 -4.55 -7.44 0.69
CA GLU A 30 -4.83 -7.53 2.13
C GLU A 30 -4.09 -6.45 2.91
N ALA A 31 -2.84 -6.18 2.53
CA ALA A 31 -2.05 -5.14 3.19
C ALA A 31 -2.69 -3.77 3.01
N LEU A 32 -3.12 -3.46 1.78
CA LEU A 32 -3.77 -2.17 1.51
C LEU A 32 -5.12 -2.05 2.22
N ALA A 33 -5.88 -3.13 2.29
CA ALA A 33 -7.14 -3.14 3.04
C ALA A 33 -6.89 -2.88 4.53
N ALA A 34 -5.84 -3.48 5.10
CA ALA A 34 -5.48 -3.25 6.50
C ALA A 34 -5.06 -1.80 6.74
N VAL A 35 -4.29 -1.22 5.81
CA VAL A 35 -3.90 0.19 5.90
C VAL A 35 -5.12 1.09 5.84
N ALA A 36 -6.04 0.83 4.93
CA ALA A 36 -7.26 1.64 4.80
C ALA A 36 -8.10 1.62 6.07
N ARG A 37 -8.14 0.48 6.77
CA ARG A 37 -8.86 0.38 8.05
C ARG A 37 -8.13 1.12 9.16
N ALA A 38 -6.80 1.04 9.19
CA ALA A 38 -6.01 1.67 10.24
C ALA A 38 -5.91 3.18 10.07
N VAL A 39 -5.97 3.66 8.83
CA VAL A 39 -5.81 5.08 8.49
C VAL A 39 -7.05 5.52 7.68
N PRO A 40 -8.07 6.06 8.34
CA PRO A 40 -9.30 6.48 7.62
C PRO A 40 -9.04 7.48 6.50
N ALA A 41 -8.03 8.32 6.62
CA ALA A 41 -7.66 9.28 5.57
C ALA A 41 -7.19 8.60 4.29
N LEU A 42 -6.83 7.32 4.35
CA LEU A 42 -6.47 6.49 3.20
C LEU A 42 -7.56 5.50 2.84
N GLY A 43 -8.79 5.74 3.25
CA GLY A 43 -9.91 4.82 3.00
C GLY A 43 -10.22 4.62 1.53
N GLY A 44 -9.75 5.50 0.65
CA GLY A 44 -9.94 5.38 -0.79
C GLY A 44 -8.82 4.65 -1.53
N LEU A 45 -7.94 3.91 -0.81
CA LEU A 45 -6.84 3.17 -1.44
C LEU A 45 -7.32 2.14 -2.44
N LEU A 46 -8.39 1.44 -2.13
CA LEU A 46 -8.94 0.41 -3.00
C LEU A 46 -10.26 0.86 -3.59
N THR A 47 -10.46 0.55 -4.86
CA THR A 47 -11.75 0.80 -5.53
C THR A 47 -12.77 -0.25 -5.09
N ALA A 48 -14.03 -0.06 -5.48
CA ALA A 48 -15.11 -0.98 -5.12
C ALA A 48 -14.87 -2.40 -5.65
N ASP A 49 -14.13 -2.55 -6.73
CA ASP A 49 -13.81 -3.86 -7.31
C ASP A 49 -12.46 -4.40 -6.83
N GLY A 50 -11.89 -3.81 -5.77
CA GLY A 50 -10.69 -4.35 -5.13
C GLY A 50 -9.37 -3.99 -5.79
N ARG A 51 -9.36 -3.02 -6.68
CA ARG A 51 -8.14 -2.56 -7.34
C ARG A 51 -7.55 -1.36 -6.62
N LEU A 52 -6.26 -1.14 -6.82
CA LEU A 52 -5.63 0.08 -6.31
C LEU A 52 -6.24 1.28 -7.03
N SER A 53 -6.63 2.29 -6.25
CA SER A 53 -7.13 3.54 -6.81
C SER A 53 -6.09 4.16 -7.75
N PRO A 54 -6.50 4.72 -8.90
CA PRO A 54 -5.55 5.34 -9.83
C PRO A 54 -4.82 6.57 -9.27
N GLU A 55 -5.24 7.06 -8.11
CA GLU A 55 -4.54 8.15 -7.43
C GLU A 55 -3.20 7.73 -6.82
N TYR A 56 -2.97 6.43 -6.71
CA TYR A 56 -1.80 5.89 -6.00
C TYR A 56 -0.98 4.96 -6.87
N LEU A 57 0.30 4.85 -6.54
CA LEU A 57 1.20 3.85 -7.08
C LEU A 57 1.67 2.96 -5.94
N LEU A 58 1.89 1.69 -6.23
CA LEU A 58 2.38 0.72 -5.26
C LEU A 58 3.61 0.03 -5.82
N SER A 59 4.65 -0.03 -5.02
CA SER A 59 5.91 -0.68 -5.40
C SER A 59 6.20 -1.81 -4.41
N LEU A 60 6.77 -2.91 -4.91
CA LEU A 60 7.29 -3.98 -4.07
C LEU A 60 8.81 -3.80 -3.96
N ASP A 61 9.29 -3.67 -2.73
CA ASP A 61 10.70 -3.49 -2.40
C ASP A 61 11.35 -2.30 -3.10
N GLY A 62 10.54 -1.31 -3.50
CA GLY A 62 11.04 -0.08 -4.11
C GLY A 62 11.39 -0.17 -5.58
N GLY A 63 11.27 -1.34 -6.20
CA GLY A 63 11.71 -1.50 -7.59
C GLY A 63 10.66 -1.97 -8.57
N ARG A 64 9.62 -2.63 -8.08
CA ARG A 64 8.60 -3.23 -8.94
C ARG A 64 7.27 -2.53 -8.73
N PHE A 65 6.69 -1.97 -9.80
CA PHE A 65 5.43 -1.22 -9.72
C PHE A 65 4.21 -1.97 -10.23
N ASP A 66 4.38 -3.13 -10.83
CA ASP A 66 3.28 -3.94 -11.33
C ASP A 66 2.88 -5.03 -10.33
N VAL A 67 2.68 -4.63 -9.08
CA VAL A 67 2.43 -5.58 -7.99
C VAL A 67 1.03 -6.18 -8.12
N PRO A 68 0.90 -7.50 -8.35
CA PRO A 68 -0.41 -8.14 -8.36
C PRO A 68 -0.99 -8.16 -6.95
N LEU A 69 -2.19 -7.61 -6.79
CA LEU A 69 -2.78 -7.48 -5.45
C LEU A 69 -3.21 -8.82 -4.85
N GLY A 70 -3.50 -9.81 -5.69
CA GLY A 70 -3.97 -11.10 -5.23
C GLY A 70 -2.91 -12.16 -5.03
N ASP A 71 -1.67 -11.89 -5.43
CA ASP A 71 -0.59 -12.88 -5.33
C ASP A 71 0.05 -12.86 -3.94
N PRO A 72 0.50 -14.00 -3.43
CA PRO A 72 1.21 -14.04 -2.16
C PRO A 72 2.48 -13.19 -2.20
N LEU A 73 2.73 -12.48 -1.11
CA LEU A 73 3.94 -11.69 -0.95
C LEU A 73 5.05 -12.54 -0.33
N PRO A 74 6.32 -12.29 -0.68
CA PRO A 74 7.42 -12.96 -0.01
C PRO A 74 7.48 -12.57 1.47
N PRO A 75 8.09 -13.40 2.32
CA PRO A 75 8.27 -13.05 3.73
C PRO A 75 9.01 -11.73 3.89
N ALA A 76 8.60 -10.94 4.87
CA ALA A 76 9.19 -9.64 5.17
C ALA A 76 9.14 -8.67 3.99
N ALA A 77 8.13 -8.78 3.13
CA ALA A 77 7.96 -7.88 2.01
C ALA A 77 7.76 -6.44 2.49
N ARG A 78 8.26 -5.50 1.71
CA ARG A 78 8.10 -4.08 1.96
C ARG A 78 7.40 -3.45 0.77
N LEU A 79 6.24 -2.87 1.03
CA LEU A 79 5.48 -2.17 0.00
C LEU A 79 5.72 -0.67 0.16
N VAL A 80 5.79 0.03 -0.95
CA VAL A 80 5.94 1.48 -0.97
C VAL A 80 4.70 2.06 -1.65
N LEU A 81 3.97 2.88 -0.93
CA LEU A 81 2.76 3.55 -1.44
C LEU A 81 3.06 5.02 -1.65
N LEU A 82 2.80 5.50 -2.86
CA LEU A 82 3.04 6.89 -3.21
C LEU A 82 1.92 7.40 -4.11
N SER A 83 1.86 8.72 -4.27
CA SER A 83 0.89 9.35 -5.14
C SER A 83 1.28 9.14 -6.60
N ALA A 84 0.29 8.85 -7.45
CA ALA A 84 0.53 8.75 -8.89
C ALA A 84 1.00 10.07 -9.49
N ASP A 85 0.71 11.19 -8.82
CA ASP A 85 1.12 12.51 -9.26
C ASP A 85 2.49 12.93 -8.75
N ALA A 86 3.14 12.09 -7.95
CA ALA A 86 4.38 12.46 -7.26
C ALA A 86 5.51 12.80 -8.22
N GLY A 87 5.49 12.28 -9.44
CA GLY A 87 6.50 12.56 -10.44
C GLY A 87 6.10 13.64 -11.44
N GLY A 88 4.89 14.13 -11.31
CA GLY A 88 4.33 15.05 -12.29
C GLY A 88 4.48 16.51 -11.94
#